data_023b2e3ee0f1a2c0eff9aebaf224d9db
#
_entry.id   023b2e3ee0f1a2c0eff9aebaf224d9db
#
_cell.length_a   1.000
_cell.length_b   1.000
_cell.length_c   1.000
_cell.angle_alpha   90.00
_cell.angle_beta   90.00
_cell.angle_gamma   90.00
#
_symmetry.space_group_name_H-M   'P 1'
#
loop_
_entity.id
_entity.type
_entity.pdbx_description
1 polymer ?
#
loop_
_entity_poly.entity_id
_entity_poly.type
_entity_poly.pdbx_seq_one_letter_code
_entity_poly.pdbx_strand_id
1 'polypeptide(L)'
;MRFTVLIPARLASSRLPDKPLADIAGLPMVVRVALAAGRSAAARVVVAADDQSIVDACWAHGTEAVLTRSNHPSGSDRLAEACEQLGLDGDDLVVNVQGDEPLIAPAMIDACAALLRQRPDCVMATVAHSIDDVAEFVNPNVVKVVLDAQSRALYFSRAPIAWWRDGFAQGVSTLPEPAPLRHVGLYAYRAGYLRSFPRLSPSPLEQVEALEQLRVLWHGERIAVHVSLSRPGPGVDTPEDLTRVRALFA
;
A
#
# COMPACT_ATOMS: atom_id res chain seq x y z
N MET A 1 -5.70 -1.57 20.73
CA MET A 1 -4.60 -1.05 19.90
C MET A 1 -5.12 0.19 19.20
N ARG A 2 -4.46 1.35 19.28
CA ARG A 2 -4.91 2.53 18.51
C ARG A 2 -3.96 2.72 17.33
N PHE A 3 -4.49 2.82 16.13
CA PHE A 3 -3.79 3.26 14.94
C PHE A 3 -4.77 4.03 14.05
N THR A 4 -4.25 4.86 13.18
CA THR A 4 -5.03 5.63 12.21
C THR A 4 -4.80 5.05 10.82
N VAL A 5 -5.86 4.81 10.05
CA VAL A 5 -5.74 4.53 8.62
C VAL A 5 -5.77 5.85 7.86
N LEU A 6 -4.80 6.04 6.97
CA LEU A 6 -4.75 7.14 6.01
C LEU A 6 -4.87 6.58 4.59
N ILE A 7 -5.74 7.20 3.79
CA ILE A 7 -6.01 6.79 2.41
C ILE A 7 -5.62 7.94 1.49
N PRO A 8 -4.46 7.88 0.79
CA PRO A 8 -4.11 8.92 -0.17
C PRO A 8 -5.04 8.85 -1.38
N ALA A 9 -5.60 9.98 -1.77
CA ALA A 9 -6.45 10.12 -2.94
C ALA A 9 -6.00 11.30 -3.79
N ARG A 10 -5.83 11.08 -5.11
CA ARG A 10 -5.54 12.13 -6.07
C ARG A 10 -6.52 12.07 -7.23
N LEU A 11 -7.03 13.22 -7.64
CA LEU A 11 -7.99 13.31 -8.74
C LEU A 11 -7.33 12.95 -10.07
N ALA A 12 -6.09 13.41 -10.28
CA ALA A 12 -5.34 13.14 -11.49
C ALA A 12 -4.93 11.65 -11.57
N SER A 13 -5.52 10.94 -12.52
CA SER A 13 -5.18 9.56 -12.88
C SER A 13 -5.18 9.42 -14.40
N SER A 14 -4.06 8.92 -14.95
CA SER A 14 -3.88 8.82 -16.41
C SER A 14 -4.70 7.68 -17.05
N ARG A 15 -4.88 6.56 -16.32
CA ARG A 15 -5.55 5.35 -16.82
C ARG A 15 -7.05 5.36 -16.58
N LEU A 16 -7.49 6.00 -15.50
CA LEU A 16 -8.90 6.12 -15.12
C LEU A 16 -9.13 7.54 -14.57
N PRO A 17 -9.60 8.49 -15.39
CA PRO A 17 -9.89 9.85 -14.94
C PRO A 17 -10.85 9.86 -13.75
N ASP A 18 -10.64 10.80 -12.82
CA ASP A 18 -11.43 10.95 -11.60
C ASP A 18 -11.57 9.65 -10.77
N LYS A 19 -10.56 8.81 -10.84
CA LYS A 19 -10.52 7.48 -10.23
C LYS A 19 -11.10 7.41 -8.81
N PRO A 20 -10.75 8.29 -7.85
CA PRO A 20 -11.30 8.25 -6.49
C PRO A 20 -12.83 8.44 -6.43
N LEU A 21 -13.39 9.15 -7.39
CA LEU A 21 -14.83 9.47 -7.48
C LEU A 21 -15.61 8.46 -8.34
N ALA A 22 -14.92 7.49 -8.97
CA ALA A 22 -15.58 6.47 -9.77
C ALA A 22 -16.62 5.71 -8.94
N ASP A 23 -17.85 5.64 -9.46
CA ASP A 23 -18.95 4.96 -8.78
C ASP A 23 -18.70 3.44 -8.69
N ILE A 24 -18.89 2.88 -7.50
CA ILE A 24 -18.93 1.43 -7.24
C ILE A 24 -20.20 1.15 -6.43
N ALA A 25 -21.24 0.64 -7.11
CA ALA A 25 -22.52 0.31 -6.51
C ALA A 25 -23.13 1.48 -5.68
N GLY A 26 -23.18 2.67 -6.26
CA GLY A 26 -23.79 3.87 -5.68
C GLY A 26 -22.92 4.67 -4.71
N LEU A 27 -21.62 4.32 -4.55
CA LEU A 27 -20.70 5.07 -3.72
C LEU A 27 -19.39 5.36 -4.47
N PRO A 28 -18.75 6.52 -4.25
CA PRO A 28 -17.39 6.79 -4.76
C PRO A 28 -16.40 5.72 -4.29
N MET A 29 -15.46 5.34 -5.15
CA MET A 29 -14.47 4.31 -4.84
C MET A 29 -13.68 4.62 -3.55
N VAL A 30 -13.25 5.86 -3.34
CA VAL A 30 -12.52 6.26 -2.13
C VAL A 30 -13.35 6.03 -0.86
N VAL A 31 -14.67 6.23 -0.93
CA VAL A 31 -15.61 5.95 0.17
C VAL A 31 -15.73 4.44 0.41
N ARG A 32 -15.75 3.63 -0.66
CA ARG A 32 -15.72 2.16 -0.54
C ARG A 32 -14.46 1.68 0.18
N VAL A 33 -13.30 2.25 -0.18
CA VAL A 33 -12.03 1.94 0.50
C VAL A 33 -12.11 2.33 1.98
N ALA A 34 -12.60 3.53 2.29
CA ALA A 34 -12.73 4.00 3.68
C ALA A 34 -13.67 3.13 4.50
N LEU A 35 -14.81 2.71 3.93
CA LEU A 35 -15.75 1.79 4.58
C LEU A 35 -15.14 0.40 4.80
N ALA A 36 -14.35 -0.11 3.85
CA ALA A 36 -13.63 -1.37 4.01
C ALA A 36 -12.59 -1.27 5.14
N ALA A 37 -11.78 -0.22 5.13
CA ALA A 37 -10.79 0.05 6.16
C ALA A 37 -11.43 0.28 7.55
N GLY A 38 -12.61 0.91 7.62
CA GLY A 38 -13.36 1.15 8.85
C GLY A 38 -13.86 -0.12 9.56
N ARG A 39 -13.80 -1.28 8.88
CA ARG A 39 -14.10 -2.59 9.50
C ARG A 39 -12.90 -3.19 10.23
N SER A 40 -11.72 -2.57 10.13
CA SER A 40 -10.53 -2.96 10.91
C SER A 40 -10.60 -2.42 12.34
N ALA A 41 -9.62 -2.76 13.16
CA ALA A 41 -9.47 -2.21 14.51
C ALA A 41 -8.89 -0.78 14.54
N ALA A 42 -8.89 -0.06 13.41
CA ALA A 42 -8.47 1.32 13.34
C ALA A 42 -9.33 2.22 14.24
N ALA A 43 -8.69 3.10 15.00
CA ALA A 43 -9.39 4.08 15.82
C ALA A 43 -9.96 5.24 14.98
N ARG A 44 -9.41 5.45 13.77
CA ARG A 44 -9.77 6.54 12.86
C ARG A 44 -9.39 6.14 11.43
N VAL A 45 -10.23 6.53 10.47
CA VAL A 45 -9.96 6.38 9.03
C VAL A 45 -10.12 7.76 8.39
N VAL A 46 -9.09 8.24 7.70
CA VAL A 46 -9.08 9.58 7.09
C VAL A 46 -8.58 9.49 5.65
N VAL A 47 -9.28 10.13 4.74
CA VAL A 47 -8.85 10.31 3.35
C VAL A 47 -8.00 11.57 3.24
N ALA A 48 -6.79 11.44 2.71
CA ALA A 48 -5.89 12.56 2.39
C ALA A 48 -6.03 12.89 0.90
N ALA A 49 -6.82 13.90 0.56
CA ALA A 49 -7.21 14.25 -0.79
C ALA A 49 -6.46 15.46 -1.34
N ASP A 50 -6.23 15.53 -2.66
CA ASP A 50 -5.61 16.67 -3.32
C ASP A 50 -6.62 17.63 -3.97
N ASP A 51 -7.88 17.30 -3.92
CA ASP A 51 -8.96 18.07 -4.53
C ASP A 51 -10.17 18.15 -3.62
N GLN A 52 -10.81 19.32 -3.61
CA GLN A 52 -11.99 19.59 -2.77
C GLN A 52 -13.16 18.67 -3.12
N SER A 53 -13.31 18.30 -4.40
CA SER A 53 -14.39 17.40 -4.83
C SER A 53 -14.31 16.02 -4.18
N ILE A 54 -13.11 15.51 -3.91
CA ILE A 54 -12.91 14.25 -3.18
C ILE A 54 -13.30 14.44 -1.71
N VAL A 55 -12.92 15.57 -1.10
CA VAL A 55 -13.26 15.90 0.30
C VAL A 55 -14.79 15.99 0.43
N ASP A 56 -15.45 16.72 -0.44
CA ASP A 56 -16.92 16.90 -0.44
C ASP A 56 -17.64 15.56 -0.60
N ALA A 57 -17.17 14.72 -1.53
CA ALA A 57 -17.71 13.38 -1.73
C ALA A 57 -17.55 12.49 -0.48
N CYS A 58 -16.40 12.54 0.20
CA CYS A 58 -16.19 11.83 1.45
C CYS A 58 -17.15 12.30 2.55
N TRP A 59 -17.28 13.60 2.75
CA TRP A 59 -18.16 14.18 3.77
C TRP A 59 -19.63 13.89 3.52
N ALA A 60 -20.06 13.91 2.25
CA ALA A 60 -21.44 13.56 1.88
C ALA A 60 -21.82 12.13 2.29
N HIS A 61 -20.83 11.26 2.49
CA HIS A 61 -21.01 9.87 2.91
C HIS A 61 -20.50 9.57 4.33
N GLY A 62 -20.27 10.62 5.16
CA GLY A 62 -19.83 10.46 6.56
C GLY A 62 -18.40 9.93 6.70
N THR A 63 -17.57 10.03 5.66
CA THR A 63 -16.16 9.67 5.68
C THR A 63 -15.31 10.90 5.99
N GLU A 64 -14.43 10.80 6.97
CA GLU A 64 -13.52 11.89 7.30
C GLU A 64 -12.47 12.08 6.21
N ALA A 65 -12.22 13.34 5.82
CA ALA A 65 -11.22 13.69 4.84
C ALA A 65 -10.52 15.00 5.18
N VAL A 66 -9.25 15.12 4.79
CA VAL A 66 -8.46 16.36 4.87
C VAL A 66 -7.95 16.73 3.49
N LEU A 67 -7.97 18.03 3.19
CA LEU A 67 -7.41 18.57 1.96
C LEU A 67 -5.90 18.77 2.15
N THR A 68 -5.12 18.20 1.25
CA THR A 68 -3.66 18.31 1.18
C THR A 68 -3.25 19.04 -0.10
N ARG A 69 -2.03 19.50 -0.18
CA ARG A 69 -1.52 20.16 -1.40
C ARG A 69 -1.60 19.21 -2.60
N SER A 70 -1.94 19.74 -3.76
CA SER A 70 -2.07 18.98 -5.01
C SER A 70 -0.72 18.57 -5.62
N ASN A 71 0.37 19.26 -5.29
CA ASN A 71 1.69 19.11 -5.89
C ASN A 71 2.62 18.11 -5.19
N HIS A 72 2.10 17.24 -4.34
CA HIS A 72 2.91 16.18 -3.74
C HIS A 72 3.43 15.21 -4.81
N PRO A 73 4.74 14.91 -4.81
CA PRO A 73 5.34 13.99 -5.79
C PRO A 73 4.86 12.55 -5.58
N SER A 74 4.51 12.18 -4.35
CA SER A 74 4.13 10.81 -4.01
C SER A 74 2.97 10.72 -3.00
N GLY A 75 2.45 9.50 -2.84
CA GLY A 75 1.45 9.18 -1.80
C GLY A 75 2.02 9.36 -0.39
N SER A 76 3.26 8.96 -0.16
CA SER A 76 3.91 9.10 1.15
C SER A 76 4.11 10.56 1.56
N ASP A 77 4.45 11.46 0.61
CA ASP A 77 4.55 12.90 0.87
C ASP A 77 3.19 13.50 1.27
N ARG A 78 2.11 13.07 0.62
CA ARG A 78 0.74 13.46 0.96
C ARG A 78 0.37 13.01 2.37
N LEU A 79 0.69 11.77 2.71
CA LEU A 79 0.40 11.22 4.04
C LEU A 79 1.23 11.91 5.14
N ALA A 80 2.45 12.34 4.84
CA ALA A 80 3.26 13.13 5.77
C ALA A 80 2.57 14.45 6.12
N GLU A 81 2.03 15.18 5.13
CA GLU A 81 1.23 16.38 5.37
C GLU A 81 -0.05 16.07 6.15
N ALA A 82 -0.75 15.00 5.81
CA ALA A 82 -1.94 14.59 6.55
C ALA A 82 -1.62 14.29 8.02
N CYS A 83 -0.49 13.64 8.32
CA CYS A 83 -0.03 13.44 9.69
C CYS A 83 0.19 14.77 10.43
N GLU A 84 0.78 15.77 9.79
CA GLU A 84 0.96 17.11 10.38
C GLU A 84 -0.38 17.77 10.71
N GLN A 85 -1.33 17.76 9.76
CA GLN A 85 -2.67 18.35 9.96
C GLN A 85 -3.46 17.64 11.07
N LEU A 86 -3.27 16.34 11.23
CA LEU A 86 -3.97 15.51 12.21
C LEU A 86 -3.26 15.42 13.57
N GLY A 87 -2.08 16.03 13.72
CA GLY A 87 -1.29 16.00 14.94
C GLY A 87 -0.69 14.62 15.26
N LEU A 88 -0.52 13.75 14.24
CA LEU A 88 0.10 12.44 14.40
C LEU A 88 1.63 12.57 14.32
N ASP A 89 2.35 12.03 15.30
CA ASP A 89 3.82 12.14 15.36
C ASP A 89 4.46 10.99 16.16
N GLY A 90 5.79 10.94 16.17
CA GLY A 90 6.56 9.98 16.96
C GLY A 90 6.18 8.53 16.65
N ASP A 91 5.81 7.80 17.68
CA ASP A 91 5.44 6.39 17.64
C ASP A 91 3.95 6.12 17.33
N ASP A 92 3.16 7.15 17.03
CA ASP A 92 1.79 6.95 16.54
C ASP A 92 1.81 6.05 15.31
N LEU A 93 0.93 5.04 15.30
CA LEU A 93 0.87 4.10 14.19
C LEU A 93 -0.11 4.59 13.13
N VAL A 94 0.37 4.67 11.90
CA VAL A 94 -0.39 5.03 10.70
C VAL A 94 -0.36 3.88 9.71
N VAL A 95 -1.51 3.47 9.21
CA VAL A 95 -1.60 2.48 8.13
C VAL A 95 -2.05 3.18 6.85
N ASN A 96 -1.21 3.10 5.83
CA ASN A 96 -1.52 3.56 4.48
C ASN A 96 -2.26 2.47 3.72
N VAL A 97 -3.54 2.69 3.44
CA VAL A 97 -4.36 1.87 2.54
C VAL A 97 -4.49 2.62 1.22
N GLN A 98 -4.17 1.98 0.10
CA GLN A 98 -4.25 2.61 -1.21
C GLN A 98 -5.70 2.95 -1.56
N GLY A 99 -5.92 4.14 -2.15
CA GLY A 99 -7.25 4.66 -2.50
C GLY A 99 -7.96 3.90 -3.63
N ASP A 100 -7.34 2.85 -4.17
CA ASP A 100 -7.83 1.99 -5.24
C ASP A 100 -8.05 0.53 -4.81
N GLU A 101 -8.07 0.27 -3.49
CA GLU A 101 -8.26 -1.06 -2.89
C GLU A 101 -9.63 -1.19 -2.19
N PRO A 102 -10.77 -1.11 -2.91
CA PRO A 102 -12.11 -1.11 -2.28
C PRO A 102 -12.47 -2.45 -1.62
N LEU A 103 -11.71 -3.51 -1.89
CA LEU A 103 -11.88 -4.84 -1.33
C LEU A 103 -10.75 -5.23 -0.37
N ILE A 104 -10.02 -4.25 0.17
CA ILE A 104 -8.95 -4.52 1.16
C ILE A 104 -9.52 -5.30 2.35
N ALA A 105 -8.83 -6.38 2.74
CA ALA A 105 -9.23 -7.18 3.89
C ALA A 105 -8.89 -6.47 5.21
N PRO A 106 -9.88 -6.20 6.10
CA PRO A 106 -9.62 -5.54 7.38
C PRO A 106 -8.57 -6.25 8.24
N ALA A 107 -8.58 -7.58 8.26
CA ALA A 107 -7.61 -8.39 8.99
C ALA A 107 -6.15 -8.16 8.52
N MET A 108 -5.96 -7.83 7.23
CA MET A 108 -4.63 -7.53 6.69
C MET A 108 -4.12 -6.17 7.19
N ILE A 109 -5.01 -5.18 7.32
CA ILE A 109 -4.73 -3.87 7.92
C ILE A 109 -4.30 -4.06 9.38
N ASP A 110 -5.07 -4.85 10.14
CA ASP A 110 -4.79 -5.14 11.54
C ASP A 110 -3.46 -5.87 11.73
N ALA A 111 -3.18 -6.85 10.88
CA ALA A 111 -1.93 -7.61 10.92
C ALA A 111 -0.70 -6.72 10.63
N CYS A 112 -0.80 -5.83 9.64
CA CYS A 112 0.27 -4.89 9.29
C CYS A 112 0.56 -3.92 10.46
N ALA A 113 -0.47 -3.34 11.07
CA ALA A 113 -0.33 -2.47 12.23
C ALA A 113 0.23 -3.21 13.46
N ALA A 114 -0.24 -4.42 13.72
CA ALA A 114 0.21 -5.25 14.84
C ALA A 114 1.69 -5.63 14.68
N LEU A 115 2.12 -5.98 13.46
CA LEU A 115 3.52 -6.30 13.17
C LEU A 115 4.44 -5.13 13.50
N LEU A 116 4.15 -3.92 12.99
CA LEU A 116 5.02 -2.76 13.25
C LEU A 116 5.14 -2.43 14.75
N ARG A 117 4.06 -2.60 15.50
CA ARG A 117 4.09 -2.41 16.95
C ARG A 117 5.02 -3.40 17.66
N GLN A 118 5.08 -4.65 17.19
CA GLN A 118 5.93 -5.70 17.74
C GLN A 118 7.41 -5.57 17.31
N ARG A 119 7.69 -4.69 16.34
CA ARG A 119 9.01 -4.51 15.73
C ARG A 119 9.56 -3.11 15.99
N PRO A 120 10.06 -2.83 17.21
CA PRO A 120 10.66 -1.53 17.52
C PRO A 120 11.95 -1.26 16.74
N ASP A 121 12.55 -2.30 16.16
CA ASP A 121 13.70 -2.24 15.27
C ASP A 121 13.36 -1.82 13.83
N CYS A 122 12.06 -1.65 13.50
CA CYS A 122 11.60 -1.28 12.18
C CYS A 122 10.82 0.05 12.22
N VAL A 123 11.02 0.90 11.21
CA VAL A 123 10.29 2.16 11.04
C VAL A 123 8.99 1.98 10.25
N MET A 124 8.89 0.86 9.56
CA MET A 124 7.82 0.55 8.62
C MET A 124 7.51 -0.96 8.64
N ALA A 125 6.27 -1.31 8.35
CA ALA A 125 5.87 -2.68 8.03
C ALA A 125 5.06 -2.71 6.75
N THR A 126 5.04 -3.87 6.10
CA THR A 126 4.23 -4.14 4.91
C THR A 126 3.74 -5.59 4.91
N VAL A 127 3.03 -5.96 3.85
CA VAL A 127 2.43 -7.29 3.69
C VAL A 127 2.94 -7.93 2.40
N ALA A 128 3.08 -9.25 2.43
CA ALA A 128 3.34 -10.07 1.25
C ALA A 128 2.50 -11.36 1.31
N HIS A 129 2.32 -12.02 0.19
CA HIS A 129 1.76 -13.38 0.13
C HIS A 129 2.53 -14.23 -0.87
N SER A 130 2.40 -15.56 -0.75
CA SER A 130 3.05 -16.47 -1.67
C SER A 130 2.50 -16.35 -3.10
N ILE A 131 3.40 -16.43 -4.07
CA ILE A 131 3.08 -16.57 -5.50
C ILE A 131 2.92 -18.08 -5.77
N ASP A 132 1.87 -18.47 -6.48
CA ASP A 132 1.59 -19.86 -6.87
C ASP A 132 1.51 -20.06 -8.39
N ASP A 133 1.75 -18.99 -9.17
CA ASP A 133 1.75 -19.00 -10.62
C ASP A 133 3.06 -18.44 -11.19
N VAL A 134 3.67 -19.18 -12.12
CA VAL A 134 4.90 -18.77 -12.82
C VAL A 134 4.70 -17.47 -13.60
N ALA A 135 3.54 -17.30 -14.24
CA ALA A 135 3.25 -16.08 -15.00
C ALA A 135 3.21 -14.83 -14.07
N GLU A 136 2.71 -14.98 -12.84
CA GLU A 136 2.77 -13.95 -11.84
C GLU A 136 4.21 -13.64 -11.38
N PHE A 137 5.03 -14.68 -11.21
CA PHE A 137 6.42 -14.53 -10.78
C PHE A 137 7.27 -13.73 -11.77
N VAL A 138 7.11 -13.97 -13.07
CA VAL A 138 7.87 -13.28 -14.13
C VAL A 138 7.25 -11.95 -14.57
N ASN A 139 6.04 -11.62 -14.12
CA ASN A 139 5.34 -10.40 -14.49
C ASN A 139 6.00 -9.16 -13.83
N PRO A 140 6.51 -8.17 -14.60
CA PRO A 140 7.15 -6.98 -14.03
C PRO A 140 6.18 -6.01 -13.32
N ASN A 141 4.86 -6.17 -13.51
CA ASN A 141 3.86 -5.41 -12.77
C ASN A 141 3.60 -5.96 -11.36
N VAL A 142 4.05 -7.18 -11.10
CA VAL A 142 4.02 -7.82 -9.78
C VAL A 142 5.35 -7.55 -9.09
N VAL A 143 5.31 -6.87 -7.95
CA VAL A 143 6.50 -6.61 -7.14
C VAL A 143 6.78 -7.81 -6.27
N LYS A 144 8.01 -8.33 -6.34
CA LYS A 144 8.50 -9.40 -5.47
C LYS A 144 9.25 -8.81 -4.29
N VAL A 145 9.28 -9.56 -3.18
CA VAL A 145 10.06 -9.22 -1.99
C VAL A 145 10.82 -10.43 -1.49
N VAL A 146 12.07 -10.25 -1.12
CA VAL A 146 12.90 -11.25 -0.45
C VAL A 146 13.15 -10.83 1.00
N LEU A 147 13.17 -11.82 1.91
CA LEU A 147 13.20 -11.60 3.34
C LEU A 147 14.46 -12.16 3.98
N ASP A 148 14.86 -11.57 5.11
CA ASP A 148 15.83 -12.18 6.01
C ASP A 148 15.15 -13.17 7.00
N ALA A 149 15.97 -13.82 7.82
CA ALA A 149 15.50 -14.80 8.82
C ALA A 149 14.59 -14.19 9.92
N GLN A 150 14.54 -12.86 10.04
CA GLN A 150 13.66 -12.14 10.96
C GLN A 150 12.43 -11.55 10.27
N SER A 151 12.11 -12.00 9.04
CA SER A 151 11.01 -11.47 8.22
C SER A 151 11.11 -9.97 7.96
N ARG A 152 12.33 -9.46 7.75
CA ARG A 152 12.56 -8.09 7.27
C ARG A 152 12.85 -8.13 5.77
N ALA A 153 12.38 -7.14 5.05
CA ALA A 153 12.68 -7.01 3.64
C ALA A 153 14.18 -6.78 3.41
N LEU A 154 14.78 -7.63 2.58
CA LEU A 154 16.12 -7.45 2.05
C LEU A 154 16.09 -6.57 0.79
N TYR A 155 15.11 -6.81 -0.09
CA TYR A 155 14.92 -6.05 -1.31
C TYR A 155 13.52 -6.26 -1.90
N PHE A 156 13.05 -5.25 -2.65
CA PHE A 156 11.84 -5.31 -3.46
C PHE A 156 12.22 -5.12 -4.93
N SER A 157 11.64 -5.90 -5.84
CA SER A 157 11.94 -5.76 -7.27
C SER A 157 10.78 -6.16 -8.16
N ARG A 158 10.71 -5.52 -9.34
CA ARG A 158 9.86 -5.96 -10.45
C ARG A 158 10.43 -7.20 -11.15
N ALA A 159 11.76 -7.42 -11.04
CA ALA A 159 12.41 -8.63 -11.54
C ALA A 159 11.98 -9.87 -10.73
N PRO A 160 12.06 -11.08 -11.30
CA PRO A 160 11.85 -12.32 -10.56
C PRO A 160 13.03 -12.56 -9.60
N ILE A 161 12.86 -12.18 -8.34
CA ILE A 161 13.81 -12.42 -7.24
C ILE A 161 13.22 -13.39 -6.20
N ALA A 162 14.05 -14.23 -5.51
CA ALA A 162 15.47 -14.48 -5.84
C ALA A 162 15.60 -15.22 -7.17
N TRP A 163 16.70 -15.00 -7.90
CA TRP A 163 16.97 -15.73 -9.14
C TRP A 163 17.13 -17.23 -8.87
N TRP A 164 16.22 -18.03 -9.38
CA TRP A 164 16.29 -19.48 -9.26
C TRP A 164 17.18 -20.06 -10.36
N ARG A 165 18.46 -20.21 -10.04
CA ARG A 165 19.52 -20.56 -10.95
C ARG A 165 19.16 -21.77 -11.86
N ASP A 166 18.75 -22.87 -11.26
CA ASP A 166 18.55 -24.12 -11.99
C ASP A 166 17.22 -24.12 -12.79
N GLY A 167 16.16 -23.50 -12.24
CA GLY A 167 14.90 -23.37 -12.94
C GLY A 167 14.97 -22.44 -14.15
N PHE A 168 15.63 -21.29 -14.02
CA PHE A 168 15.79 -20.37 -15.15
C PHE A 168 16.69 -20.93 -16.26
N ALA A 169 17.67 -21.79 -15.92
CA ALA A 169 18.52 -22.44 -16.91
C ALA A 169 17.75 -23.41 -17.84
N GLN A 170 16.58 -23.89 -17.40
CA GLN A 170 15.73 -24.84 -18.14
C GLN A 170 14.46 -24.21 -18.71
N GLY A 171 14.33 -22.88 -18.60
CA GLY A 171 13.08 -22.17 -18.90
C GLY A 171 12.05 -22.38 -17.77
N VAL A 172 11.75 -21.32 -17.02
CA VAL A 172 10.88 -21.34 -15.83
C VAL A 172 9.50 -21.92 -16.18
N SER A 173 9.23 -23.14 -15.77
CA SER A 173 7.93 -23.84 -15.92
C SER A 173 7.28 -24.18 -14.58
N THR A 174 8.04 -24.07 -13.47
CA THR A 174 7.56 -24.27 -12.10
C THR A 174 8.11 -23.16 -11.20
N LEU A 175 7.64 -23.09 -9.97
CA LEU A 175 8.16 -22.16 -8.98
C LEU A 175 9.23 -22.82 -8.10
N PRO A 176 10.19 -22.03 -7.55
CA PRO A 176 11.12 -22.53 -6.56
C PRO A 176 10.44 -22.83 -5.21
N GLU A 177 11.09 -23.65 -4.39
CA GLU A 177 10.78 -23.85 -2.98
C GLU A 177 11.91 -23.19 -2.13
N PRO A 178 11.56 -22.30 -1.17
CA PRO A 178 10.21 -21.83 -0.85
C PRO A 178 9.63 -20.92 -1.94
N ALA A 179 8.28 -20.85 -2.01
CA ALA A 179 7.57 -20.04 -2.99
C ALA A 179 7.97 -18.55 -2.91
N PRO A 180 8.14 -17.86 -4.06
CA PRO A 180 8.40 -16.42 -4.09
C PRO A 180 7.27 -15.63 -3.44
N LEU A 181 7.58 -14.44 -2.94
CA LEU A 181 6.60 -13.58 -2.28
C LEU A 181 6.25 -12.40 -3.17
N ARG A 182 4.94 -12.17 -3.35
CA ARG A 182 4.38 -10.94 -3.92
C ARG A 182 4.16 -9.92 -2.81
N HIS A 183 4.71 -8.75 -3.00
CA HIS A 183 4.48 -7.59 -2.14
C HIS A 183 3.06 -7.03 -2.34
N VAL A 184 2.41 -6.65 -1.25
CA VAL A 184 1.12 -5.94 -1.22
C VAL A 184 1.37 -4.49 -0.83
N GLY A 185 0.80 -3.54 -1.58
CA GLY A 185 0.97 -2.09 -1.40
C GLY A 185 0.29 -1.53 -0.14
N LEU A 186 0.22 -2.31 0.92
CA LEU A 186 -0.28 -1.93 2.24
C LEU A 186 0.90 -1.71 3.19
N TYR A 187 0.92 -0.55 3.85
CA TYR A 187 2.05 -0.19 4.71
C TYR A 187 1.59 0.34 6.06
N ALA A 188 2.31 0.00 7.11
CA ALA A 188 2.23 0.66 8.39
C ALA A 188 3.52 1.46 8.63
N TYR A 189 3.38 2.65 9.21
CA TYR A 189 4.48 3.57 9.53
C TYR A 189 4.41 4.02 10.98
N ARG A 190 5.57 4.37 11.55
CA ARG A 190 5.62 5.30 12.67
C ARG A 190 5.44 6.72 12.12
N ALA A 191 4.51 7.50 12.68
CA ALA A 191 4.14 8.80 12.15
C ALA A 191 5.35 9.76 12.07
N GLY A 192 6.21 9.77 13.08
CA GLY A 192 7.43 10.58 13.07
C GLY A 192 8.37 10.24 11.90
N TYR A 193 8.49 8.94 11.56
CA TYR A 193 9.25 8.52 10.39
C TYR A 193 8.57 8.96 9.09
N LEU A 194 7.26 8.73 8.95
CA LEU A 194 6.49 9.13 7.77
C LEU A 194 6.58 10.65 7.53
N ARG A 195 6.50 11.48 8.57
CA ARG A 195 6.70 12.93 8.48
C ARG A 195 8.11 13.35 8.07
N SER A 196 9.11 12.51 8.35
CA SER A 196 10.49 12.76 7.92
C SER A 196 10.76 12.31 6.48
N PHE A 197 9.94 11.40 5.93
CA PHE A 197 10.15 10.77 4.64
C PHE A 197 10.32 11.76 3.46
N PRO A 198 9.57 12.88 3.35
CA PRO A 198 9.76 13.87 2.29
C PRO A 198 11.13 14.56 2.30
N ARG A 199 11.86 14.49 3.41
CA ARG A 199 13.21 15.09 3.55
C ARG A 199 14.32 14.13 3.13
N LEU A 200 14.01 12.84 2.97
CA LEU A 200 14.96 11.85 2.51
C LEU A 200 15.17 12.01 1.00
N SER A 201 16.43 12.06 0.58
CA SER A 201 16.73 12.09 -0.85
C SER A 201 16.23 10.82 -1.54
N PRO A 202 15.60 10.92 -2.72
CA PRO A 202 15.23 9.76 -3.51
C PRO A 202 16.43 8.88 -3.82
N SER A 203 16.25 7.56 -3.74
CA SER A 203 17.33 6.63 -4.06
C SER A 203 17.37 6.32 -5.56
N PRO A 204 18.56 6.02 -6.13
CA PRO A 204 18.65 5.55 -7.51
C PRO A 204 17.81 4.29 -7.77
N LEU A 205 17.74 3.37 -6.80
CA LEU A 205 16.99 2.13 -6.91
C LEU A 205 15.48 2.37 -6.97
N GLU A 206 14.98 3.29 -6.13
CA GLU A 206 13.58 3.72 -6.14
C GLU A 206 13.17 4.29 -7.51
N GLN A 207 14.04 5.08 -8.14
CA GLN A 207 13.77 5.69 -9.44
C GLN A 207 13.76 4.66 -10.57
N VAL A 208 14.71 3.72 -10.57
CA VAL A 208 14.81 2.67 -11.60
C VAL A 208 13.65 1.68 -11.51
N GLU A 209 13.32 1.22 -10.31
CA GLU A 209 12.25 0.25 -10.08
C GLU A 209 10.85 0.92 -10.01
N ALA A 210 10.78 2.25 -9.83
CA ALA A 210 9.57 2.98 -9.48
C ALA A 210 8.86 2.38 -8.25
N LEU A 211 9.64 2.20 -7.15
CA LEU A 211 9.24 1.59 -5.89
C LEU A 211 9.72 2.44 -4.71
N GLU A 212 8.82 3.27 -4.14
CA GLU A 212 9.14 4.22 -3.06
C GLU A 212 9.73 3.56 -1.81
N GLN A 213 9.32 2.36 -1.46
CA GLN A 213 9.81 1.65 -0.28
C GLN A 213 11.30 1.31 -0.36
N LEU A 214 11.91 1.35 -1.54
CA LEU A 214 13.36 1.19 -1.68
C LEU A 214 14.13 2.37 -1.10
N ARG A 215 13.53 3.57 -0.98
CA ARG A 215 14.14 4.71 -0.27
C ARG A 215 14.39 4.38 1.20
N VAL A 216 13.46 3.68 1.85
CA VAL A 216 13.60 3.24 3.25
C VAL A 216 14.84 2.36 3.42
N LEU A 217 14.97 1.33 2.58
CA LEU A 217 16.12 0.41 2.61
C LEU A 217 17.45 1.11 2.25
N TRP A 218 17.40 2.04 1.27
CA TRP A 218 18.57 2.80 0.84
C TRP A 218 19.16 3.65 1.97
N HIS A 219 18.31 4.21 2.83
CA HIS A 219 18.75 4.99 3.99
C HIS A 219 19.09 4.13 5.21
N GLY A 220 19.18 2.80 5.05
CA GLY A 220 19.59 1.87 6.10
C GLY A 220 18.51 1.52 7.11
N GLU A 221 17.28 1.95 6.86
CA GLU A 221 16.14 1.65 7.70
C GLU A 221 15.53 0.28 7.38
N ARG A 222 14.70 -0.25 8.28
CA ARG A 222 14.18 -1.60 8.20
C ARG A 222 12.68 -1.62 8.00
N ILE A 223 12.23 -2.56 7.15
CA ILE A 223 10.83 -2.83 6.85
C ILE A 223 10.51 -4.25 7.32
N ALA A 224 9.61 -4.40 8.28
CA ALA A 224 9.06 -5.71 8.66
C ALA A 224 8.03 -6.17 7.62
N VAL A 225 7.95 -7.47 7.33
CA VAL A 225 7.02 -8.02 6.34
C VAL A 225 6.13 -9.08 6.99
N HIS A 226 4.81 -8.86 6.97
CA HIS A 226 3.83 -9.87 7.32
C HIS A 226 3.55 -10.77 6.10
N VAL A 227 3.83 -12.06 6.20
CA VAL A 227 3.47 -13.03 5.16
C VAL A 227 2.04 -13.50 5.43
N SER A 228 1.10 -13.02 4.63
CA SER A 228 -0.31 -13.35 4.72
C SER A 228 -0.61 -14.69 4.06
N LEU A 229 -1.49 -15.48 4.66
CA LEU A 229 -2.02 -16.70 4.07
C LEU A 229 -3.14 -16.42 3.04
N SER A 230 -3.74 -15.22 3.09
CA SER A 230 -4.78 -14.80 2.14
C SER A 230 -4.24 -13.76 1.17
N ARG A 231 -4.77 -13.78 -0.05
CA ARG A 231 -4.51 -12.75 -1.07
C ARG A 231 -5.40 -11.53 -0.84
N PRO A 232 -4.94 -10.33 -1.18
CA PRO A 232 -5.81 -9.16 -1.22
C PRO A 232 -6.89 -9.33 -2.29
N GLY A 233 -8.01 -8.63 -2.11
CA GLY A 233 -9.00 -8.48 -3.17
C GLY A 233 -8.42 -7.72 -4.38
N PRO A 234 -9.11 -7.74 -5.54
CA PRO A 234 -8.66 -6.99 -6.70
C PRO A 234 -8.74 -5.48 -6.47
N GLY A 235 -7.64 -4.79 -6.77
CA GLY A 235 -7.59 -3.32 -6.86
C GLY A 235 -8.16 -2.82 -8.20
N VAL A 236 -8.32 -1.51 -8.30
CA VAL A 236 -8.87 -0.82 -9.49
C VAL A 236 -7.83 0.12 -10.07
N ASP A 237 -7.26 -0.24 -11.20
CA ASP A 237 -6.28 0.59 -11.93
C ASP A 237 -6.75 0.99 -13.32
N THR A 238 -7.62 0.19 -13.93
CA THR A 238 -8.12 0.36 -15.30
C THR A 238 -9.66 0.32 -15.32
N PRO A 239 -10.30 0.74 -16.43
CA PRO A 239 -11.76 0.59 -16.60
C PRO A 239 -12.23 -0.86 -16.51
N GLU A 240 -11.43 -1.82 -16.95
CA GLU A 240 -11.70 -3.25 -16.88
C GLU A 240 -11.71 -3.73 -15.42
N ASP A 241 -10.74 -3.26 -14.62
CA ASP A 241 -10.71 -3.54 -13.18
C ASP A 241 -11.94 -2.99 -12.48
N LEU A 242 -12.34 -1.75 -12.81
CA LEU A 242 -13.53 -1.12 -12.26
C LEU A 242 -14.78 -1.94 -12.56
N THR A 243 -14.92 -2.43 -13.80
CA THR A 243 -16.04 -3.27 -14.21
C THR A 243 -16.07 -4.58 -13.41
N ARG A 244 -14.90 -5.23 -13.28
CA ARG A 244 -14.76 -6.46 -12.50
C ARG A 244 -15.11 -6.25 -11.02
N VAL A 245 -14.62 -5.17 -10.42
CA VAL A 245 -14.89 -4.86 -9.02
C VAL A 245 -16.36 -4.51 -8.80
N ARG A 246 -16.99 -3.75 -9.68
CA ARG A 246 -18.45 -3.47 -9.62
C ARG A 246 -19.29 -4.74 -9.53
N ALA A 247 -18.93 -5.77 -10.31
CA ALA A 247 -19.62 -7.05 -10.27
C ALA A 247 -19.51 -7.79 -8.93
N LEU A 248 -18.50 -7.48 -8.11
CA LEU A 248 -18.34 -8.06 -6.77
C LEU A 248 -19.15 -7.32 -5.68
N PHE A 249 -19.71 -6.15 -6.01
CA PHE A 249 -20.57 -5.37 -5.13
C PHE A 249 -22.05 -5.47 -5.51
N ALA A 250 -22.38 -6.13 -6.65
CA ALA A 250 -23.74 -6.41 -7.09
C ALA A 250 -24.29 -7.63 -6.34
#